data_8457e7755950f54f2589ddee57d49b80
#
_entry.id   8457e7755950f54f2589ddee57d49b80
#
_cell.length_a   1.000
_cell.length_b   1.000
_cell.length_c   1.000
_cell.angle_alpha   90.00
_cell.angle_beta   90.00
_cell.angle_gamma   90.00
#
_symmetry.space_group_name_H-M   'P 1'
#
loop_
_entity.id
_entity.type
_entity.pdbx_description
1 polymer ?
#
loop_
_entity_poly.entity_id
_entity_poly.type
_entity_poly.pdbx_seq_one_letter_code
_entity_poly.pdbx_strand_id
1 'polypeptide(L)'
;FDLKISDRDNPSYLVIANDPEKEQIIGSLNALILNRLVTRVNSKGNLPVSLIVDELPTLYFHKIDRLIGTARSNKVAVTLGFQDLPQLEADYGKNGMQKILTTCGNIFMGAARNKETLEWAQNDVFGKAKQTSKSVTINDSKISTSISEKMDYLVPAAKIADMATGWLAGQAARDFTPTDKGAF
;
A
#
# COMPACT_ATOMS: atom_id res chain seq x y z
N PHE A 1 -15.45 -28.29 1.53
CA PHE A 1 -14.28 -27.44 1.37
C PHE A 1 -13.92 -26.82 2.72
N ASP A 2 -12.71 -27.05 3.21
CA ASP A 2 -12.31 -26.80 4.62
C ASP A 2 -11.57 -25.44 4.81
N LEU A 3 -11.32 -24.65 3.81
CA LEU A 3 -10.54 -23.40 3.89
C LEU A 3 -9.14 -23.54 4.56
N LYS A 4 -8.58 -24.74 4.61
CA LYS A 4 -7.23 -25.02 5.14
C LYS A 4 -6.18 -24.84 4.04
N ILE A 5 -6.12 -23.68 3.42
CA ILE A 5 -5.22 -23.43 2.27
C ILE A 5 -3.73 -23.48 2.66
N SER A 6 -3.41 -23.26 3.92
CA SER A 6 -2.05 -23.25 4.46
C SER A 6 -1.66 -24.54 5.19
N ASP A 7 -2.37 -25.62 4.93
CA ASP A 7 -2.04 -26.95 5.46
C ASP A 7 -0.71 -27.42 4.87
N ARG A 8 0.13 -28.04 5.70
CA ARG A 8 1.45 -28.54 5.27
C ARG A 8 1.36 -29.73 4.33
N ASP A 9 0.36 -30.56 4.54
CA ASP A 9 0.18 -31.80 3.79
C ASP A 9 -0.61 -31.58 2.49
N ASN A 10 -1.39 -30.49 2.42
CA ASN A 10 -2.22 -30.15 1.26
C ASN A 10 -2.33 -28.64 1.03
N PRO A 11 -1.22 -27.95 0.66
CA PRO A 11 -1.26 -26.52 0.36
C PRO A 11 -2.12 -26.25 -0.89
N SER A 12 -2.94 -25.21 -0.84
CA SER A 12 -3.92 -24.94 -1.90
C SER A 12 -3.99 -23.47 -2.27
N TYR A 13 -4.51 -23.19 -3.45
CA TYR A 13 -4.91 -21.85 -3.89
C TYR A 13 -6.42 -21.68 -3.76
N LEU A 14 -6.84 -20.52 -3.30
CA LEU A 14 -8.23 -20.12 -3.29
C LEU A 14 -8.38 -18.82 -4.06
N VAL A 15 -9.22 -18.83 -5.08
CA VAL A 15 -9.61 -17.62 -5.82
C VAL A 15 -11.07 -17.33 -5.48
N ILE A 16 -11.31 -16.09 -5.03
CA ILE A 16 -12.66 -15.60 -4.73
C ILE A 16 -12.93 -14.47 -5.72
N ALA A 17 -13.97 -14.62 -6.53
CA ALA A 17 -14.40 -13.60 -7.47
C ALA A 17 -15.67 -12.92 -6.98
N ASN A 18 -15.85 -11.64 -7.34
CA ASN A 18 -17.08 -10.90 -7.16
C ASN A 18 -17.80 -10.77 -8.51
N ASP A 19 -19.12 -10.68 -8.48
CA ASP A 19 -19.95 -10.44 -9.65
C ASP A 19 -20.63 -9.07 -9.45
N PRO A 20 -20.33 -8.07 -10.28
CA PRO A 20 -20.90 -6.73 -10.14
C PRO A 20 -22.43 -6.70 -10.19
N GLU A 21 -23.07 -7.62 -10.95
CA GLU A 21 -24.53 -7.69 -11.04
C GLU A 21 -25.19 -8.25 -9.76
N LYS A 22 -24.43 -9.00 -8.95
CA LYS A 22 -24.90 -9.69 -7.75
C LYS A 22 -24.09 -9.32 -6.51
N GLU A 23 -23.46 -8.18 -6.53
CA GLU A 23 -22.48 -7.75 -5.53
C GLU A 23 -23.02 -7.82 -4.09
N GLN A 24 -24.26 -7.42 -3.86
CA GLN A 24 -24.86 -7.44 -2.51
C GLN A 24 -24.97 -8.86 -1.92
N ILE A 25 -25.25 -9.85 -2.73
CA ILE A 25 -25.39 -11.25 -2.29
C ILE A 25 -24.03 -11.92 -2.21
N ILE A 26 -23.28 -11.85 -3.30
CA ILE A 26 -21.97 -12.50 -3.42
C ILE A 26 -20.95 -11.83 -2.52
N GLY A 27 -20.96 -10.50 -2.40
CA GLY A 27 -20.07 -9.76 -1.51
C GLY A 27 -20.25 -10.16 -0.05
N SER A 28 -21.48 -10.37 0.40
CA SER A 28 -21.76 -10.85 1.76
C SER A 28 -21.22 -12.26 2.01
N LEU A 29 -21.37 -13.16 1.04
CA LEU A 29 -20.82 -14.50 1.10
C LEU A 29 -19.28 -14.47 1.08
N ASN A 30 -18.70 -13.69 0.19
CA ASN A 30 -17.26 -13.50 0.11
C ASN A 30 -16.69 -12.95 1.41
N ALA A 31 -17.34 -11.97 2.02
CA ALA A 31 -16.96 -11.43 3.32
C ALA A 31 -16.98 -12.50 4.43
N LEU A 32 -17.98 -13.37 4.44
CA LEU A 32 -18.06 -14.49 5.39
C LEU A 32 -16.90 -15.48 5.19
N ILE A 33 -16.63 -15.86 3.93
CA ILE A 33 -15.53 -16.78 3.58
C ILE A 33 -14.20 -16.15 4.00
N LEU A 34 -13.95 -14.88 3.65
CA LEU A 34 -12.72 -14.16 3.99
C LEU A 34 -12.52 -14.02 5.50
N ASN A 35 -13.56 -13.68 6.24
CA ASN A 35 -13.50 -13.59 7.71
C ASN A 35 -13.13 -14.94 8.35
N ARG A 36 -13.61 -16.06 7.78
CA ARG A 36 -13.26 -17.39 8.24
C ARG A 36 -11.84 -17.78 7.82
N LEU A 37 -11.49 -17.52 6.58
CA LEU A 37 -10.17 -17.78 6.00
C LEU A 37 -9.07 -17.11 6.82
N VAL A 38 -9.21 -15.82 7.08
CA VAL A 38 -8.24 -15.03 7.85
C VAL A 38 -7.98 -15.64 9.23
N THR A 39 -9.02 -16.09 9.90
CA THR A 39 -8.86 -16.75 11.21
C THR A 39 -8.06 -18.04 11.08
N ARG A 40 -8.20 -18.75 9.96
CA ARG A 40 -7.49 -20.00 9.69
C ARG A 40 -6.03 -19.77 9.34
N VAL A 41 -5.76 -18.87 8.41
CA VAL A 41 -4.38 -18.60 7.94
C VAL A 41 -3.53 -17.86 8.96
N ASN A 42 -4.16 -16.99 9.77
CA ASN A 42 -3.49 -16.21 10.79
C ASN A 42 -3.29 -16.99 12.09
N SER A 43 -2.78 -18.20 11.99
CA SER A 43 -2.52 -19.12 13.10
C SER A 43 -1.10 -19.65 13.07
N LYS A 44 -0.54 -19.93 14.23
CA LYS A 44 0.80 -20.50 14.34
C LYS A 44 0.87 -21.92 13.73
N GLY A 45 2.00 -22.26 13.16
CA GLY A 45 2.26 -23.61 12.63
C GLY A 45 1.86 -23.82 11.17
N ASN A 46 1.15 -22.90 10.56
CA ASN A 46 0.79 -22.92 9.16
C ASN A 46 1.99 -22.67 8.23
N LEU A 47 1.86 -23.05 6.97
CA LEU A 47 2.74 -22.58 5.91
C LEU A 47 2.58 -21.06 5.71
N PRO A 48 3.60 -20.37 5.19
CA PRO A 48 3.45 -18.97 4.76
C PRO A 48 2.31 -18.81 3.75
N VAL A 49 1.53 -17.75 3.89
CA VAL A 49 0.38 -17.46 3.02
C VAL A 49 0.50 -16.06 2.45
N SER A 50 0.13 -15.90 1.18
CA SER A 50 -0.07 -14.60 0.56
C SER A 50 -1.57 -14.38 0.35
N LEU A 51 -2.10 -13.28 0.89
CA LEU A 51 -3.45 -12.79 0.66
C LEU A 51 -3.36 -11.56 -0.23
N ILE A 52 -3.93 -11.64 -1.42
CA ILE A 52 -3.96 -10.56 -2.40
C ILE A 52 -5.41 -10.16 -2.60
N VAL A 53 -5.73 -8.90 -2.34
CA VAL A 53 -7.04 -8.29 -2.54
C VAL A 53 -6.88 -7.18 -3.57
N ASP A 54 -7.36 -7.39 -4.78
CA ASP A 54 -7.17 -6.48 -5.92
C ASP A 54 -7.99 -5.18 -5.76
N GLU A 55 -9.23 -5.30 -5.31
CA GLU A 55 -10.13 -4.15 -5.10
C GLU A 55 -10.77 -4.26 -3.71
N LEU A 56 -10.11 -3.71 -2.70
CA LEU A 56 -10.53 -3.83 -1.30
C LEU A 56 -11.93 -3.23 -1.01
N PRO A 57 -12.32 -2.08 -1.58
CA PRO A 57 -13.64 -1.50 -1.35
C PRO A 57 -14.81 -2.40 -1.76
N THR A 58 -14.65 -3.26 -2.75
CA THR A 58 -15.71 -4.20 -3.17
C THR A 58 -15.93 -5.35 -2.20
N LEU A 59 -15.05 -5.50 -1.22
CA LEU A 59 -15.08 -6.57 -0.24
C LEU A 59 -15.09 -5.98 1.18
N TYR A 60 -16.28 -5.90 1.78
CA TYR A 60 -16.38 -5.44 3.16
C TYR A 60 -15.77 -6.45 4.14
N PHE A 61 -14.50 -6.27 4.43
CA PHE A 61 -13.70 -7.19 5.21
C PHE A 61 -13.34 -6.63 6.58
N HIS A 62 -14.22 -6.79 7.54
CA HIS A 62 -14.14 -6.21 8.89
C HIS A 62 -12.86 -6.47 9.69
N LYS A 63 -12.15 -7.56 9.41
CA LYS A 63 -10.98 -7.97 10.20
C LYS A 63 -9.65 -7.68 9.54
N ILE A 64 -9.65 -6.89 8.48
CA ILE A 64 -8.43 -6.63 7.71
C ILE A 64 -7.37 -5.91 8.54
N ASP A 65 -7.75 -4.93 9.33
CA ASP A 65 -6.85 -4.18 10.21
C ASP A 65 -6.18 -5.10 11.25
N ARG A 66 -6.95 -6.00 11.84
CA ARG A 66 -6.42 -6.98 12.78
C ARG A 66 -5.50 -7.99 12.11
N LEU A 67 -5.86 -8.43 10.89
CA LEU A 67 -5.01 -9.33 10.13
C LEU A 67 -3.65 -8.69 9.88
N ILE A 68 -3.62 -7.48 9.30
CA ILE A 68 -2.37 -6.81 8.95
C ILE A 68 -1.49 -6.65 10.20
N GLY A 69 -2.07 -6.24 11.33
CA GLY A 69 -1.33 -6.06 12.58
C GLY A 69 -0.71 -7.32 13.17
N THR A 70 -1.20 -8.52 12.81
CA THR A 70 -0.70 -9.80 13.34
C THR A 70 -0.10 -10.71 12.27
N ALA A 71 -0.22 -10.35 11.01
CA ALA A 71 0.17 -11.14 9.85
C ALA A 71 1.64 -11.57 9.88
N ARG A 72 2.55 -10.65 10.25
CA ARG A 72 4.00 -10.89 10.29
C ARG A 72 4.37 -12.07 11.19
N SER A 73 3.81 -12.16 12.39
CA SER A 73 4.12 -13.23 13.34
C SER A 73 3.62 -14.60 12.88
N ASN A 74 2.64 -14.63 12.00
CA ASN A 74 2.04 -15.85 11.46
C ASN A 74 2.46 -16.11 9.99
N LYS A 75 3.43 -15.36 9.47
CA LYS A 75 3.95 -15.50 8.10
C LYS A 75 2.88 -15.32 7.02
N VAL A 76 1.98 -14.35 7.24
CA VAL A 76 0.97 -13.96 6.24
C VAL A 76 1.41 -12.66 5.59
N ALA A 77 1.63 -12.68 4.29
CA ALA A 77 1.82 -11.47 3.47
C ALA A 77 0.45 -10.96 3.01
N VAL A 78 0.19 -9.67 3.18
CA VAL A 78 -1.08 -9.06 2.80
C VAL A 78 -0.80 -7.96 1.78
N THR A 79 -1.43 -8.06 0.61
CA THR A 79 -1.42 -7.04 -0.43
C THR A 79 -2.84 -6.55 -0.66
N LEU A 80 -3.04 -5.24 -0.57
CA LEU A 80 -4.33 -4.60 -0.73
C LEU A 80 -4.27 -3.61 -1.87
N GLY A 81 -5.17 -3.75 -2.86
CA GLY A 81 -5.38 -2.81 -3.93
C GLY A 81 -6.65 -1.99 -3.71
N PHE A 82 -6.64 -0.75 -4.14
CA PHE A 82 -7.79 0.14 -4.22
C PHE A 82 -7.48 1.30 -5.18
N GLN A 83 -8.50 1.98 -5.68
CA GLN A 83 -8.33 3.02 -6.69
C GLN A 83 -8.08 4.41 -6.09
N ASP A 84 -8.84 4.79 -5.06
CA ASP A 84 -8.68 6.06 -4.38
C ASP A 84 -9.10 6.02 -2.90
N LEU A 85 -8.72 7.04 -2.13
CA LEU A 85 -9.04 7.12 -0.70
C LEU A 85 -10.52 7.36 -0.41
N PRO A 86 -11.25 8.22 -1.12
CA PRO A 86 -12.68 8.42 -0.87
C PRO A 86 -13.50 7.13 -0.97
N GLN A 87 -13.18 6.25 -1.92
CA GLN A 87 -13.85 4.97 -2.05
C GLN A 87 -13.55 4.08 -0.83
N LEU A 88 -12.28 4.03 -0.41
CA LEU A 88 -11.90 3.29 0.79
C LEU A 88 -12.54 3.86 2.06
N GLU A 89 -12.66 5.19 2.18
CA GLU A 89 -13.32 5.85 3.30
C GLU A 89 -14.83 5.58 3.33
N ALA A 90 -15.49 5.54 2.17
CA ALA A 90 -16.92 5.25 2.08
C ALA A 90 -17.28 3.88 2.68
N ASP A 91 -16.43 2.86 2.47
CA ASP A 91 -16.71 1.50 2.89
C ASP A 91 -16.18 1.16 4.29
N TYR A 92 -15.01 1.67 4.65
CA TYR A 92 -14.36 1.37 5.93
C TYR A 92 -14.49 2.48 6.97
N GLY A 93 -15.04 3.63 6.58
CA GLY A 93 -15.06 4.85 7.37
C GLY A 93 -13.66 5.45 7.58
N LYS A 94 -13.59 6.71 8.00
CA LYS A 94 -12.34 7.44 8.18
C LYS A 94 -11.34 6.71 9.10
N ASN A 95 -11.80 6.21 10.23
CA ASN A 95 -10.95 5.50 11.18
C ASN A 95 -10.44 4.15 10.65
N GLY A 96 -11.27 3.42 9.90
CA GLY A 96 -10.90 2.16 9.27
C GLY A 96 -9.86 2.36 8.18
N MET A 97 -10.11 3.31 7.28
CA MET A 97 -9.14 3.72 6.25
C MET A 97 -7.79 4.11 6.87
N GLN A 98 -7.78 4.98 7.86
CA GLN A 98 -6.55 5.41 8.54
C GLN A 98 -5.78 4.22 9.14
N LYS A 99 -6.45 3.29 9.79
CA LYS A 99 -5.81 2.08 10.34
C LYS A 99 -5.17 1.23 9.24
N ILE A 100 -5.85 1.02 8.12
CA ILE A 100 -5.33 0.26 6.98
C ILE A 100 -4.06 0.95 6.46
N LEU A 101 -4.13 2.23 6.15
CA LEU A 101 -3.03 3.00 5.57
C LEU A 101 -1.80 3.04 6.48
N THR A 102 -1.99 3.26 7.78
CA THR A 102 -0.87 3.37 8.73
C THR A 102 -0.23 2.04 9.10
N THR A 103 -0.94 0.92 8.87
CA THR A 103 -0.41 -0.42 9.17
C THR A 103 0.36 -1.02 8.00
N CYS A 104 0.13 -0.53 6.77
CA CYS A 104 0.86 -0.96 5.59
C CYS A 104 2.26 -0.33 5.55
N GLY A 105 3.29 -1.16 5.55
CA GLY A 105 4.70 -0.70 5.50
C GLY A 105 5.20 -0.42 4.08
N ASN A 106 4.60 -1.04 3.07
CA ASN A 106 4.94 -0.85 1.67
C ASN A 106 3.76 -0.21 0.96
N ILE A 107 3.99 0.87 0.24
CA ILE A 107 2.96 1.59 -0.51
C ILE A 107 3.47 1.83 -1.92
N PHE A 108 2.70 1.38 -2.91
CA PHE A 108 2.97 1.59 -4.33
C PHE A 108 1.73 2.18 -4.98
N MET A 109 1.93 3.15 -5.84
CA MET A 109 0.83 3.79 -6.57
C MET A 109 1.22 4.11 -8.00
N GLY A 110 0.27 3.94 -8.90
CA GLY A 110 0.30 4.45 -10.26
C GLY A 110 -0.24 5.88 -10.33
N ALA A 111 -0.63 6.32 -11.53
CA ALA A 111 -1.29 7.59 -11.72
C ALA A 111 -2.61 7.63 -10.94
N ALA A 112 -2.82 8.71 -10.19
CA ALA A 112 -4.06 9.00 -9.48
C ALA A 112 -4.61 10.35 -9.93
N ARG A 113 -5.92 10.54 -9.84
CA ARG A 113 -6.57 11.82 -10.22
C ARG A 113 -7.32 12.47 -9.07
N ASN A 114 -7.67 11.70 -8.05
CA ASN A 114 -8.36 12.21 -6.89
C ASN A 114 -7.41 13.10 -6.07
N LYS A 115 -7.85 14.32 -5.75
CA LYS A 115 -7.06 15.31 -5.04
C LYS A 115 -6.61 14.82 -3.66
N GLU A 116 -7.50 14.23 -2.89
CA GLU A 116 -7.21 13.73 -1.53
C GLU A 116 -6.16 12.63 -1.56
N THR A 117 -6.27 11.68 -2.50
CA THR A 117 -5.30 10.62 -2.72
C THR A 117 -3.93 11.20 -3.10
N LEU A 118 -3.88 12.20 -3.98
CA LEU A 118 -2.65 12.86 -4.38
C LEU A 118 -1.99 13.63 -3.23
N GLU A 119 -2.77 14.36 -2.44
CA GLU A 119 -2.28 15.12 -1.28
C GLU A 119 -1.75 14.17 -0.20
N TRP A 120 -2.46 13.10 0.09
CA TRP A 120 -1.99 12.05 1.01
C TRP A 120 -0.67 11.44 0.54
N ALA A 121 -0.58 11.05 -0.73
CA ALA A 121 0.65 10.47 -1.27
C ALA A 121 1.83 11.44 -1.17
N GLN A 122 1.64 12.68 -1.56
CA GLN A 122 2.68 13.71 -1.53
C GLN A 122 3.15 14.02 -0.11
N ASN A 123 2.22 14.15 0.85
CA ASN A 123 2.50 14.64 2.20
C ASN A 123 2.88 13.51 3.17
N ASP A 124 2.13 12.42 3.15
CA ASP A 124 2.20 11.38 4.17
C ASP A 124 3.02 10.16 3.72
N VAL A 125 2.98 9.81 2.41
CA VAL A 125 3.75 8.67 1.90
C VAL A 125 5.17 9.10 1.54
N PHE A 126 5.32 10.06 0.63
CA PHE A 126 6.63 10.44 0.11
C PHE A 126 7.30 11.55 0.91
N GLY A 127 6.51 12.52 1.39
CA GLY A 127 7.01 13.62 2.20
C GLY A 127 7.94 14.58 1.45
N LYS A 128 8.75 15.29 2.24
CA LYS A 128 9.70 16.28 1.73
C LYS A 128 11.14 15.87 2.01
N ALA A 129 12.04 16.25 1.10
CA ALA A 129 13.48 16.14 1.30
C ALA A 129 14.17 17.47 1.06
N LYS A 130 15.33 17.61 1.66
CA LYS A 130 16.19 18.78 1.49
C LYS A 130 16.82 18.71 0.09
N GLN A 131 16.51 19.69 -0.74
CA GLN A 131 17.15 19.88 -2.03
C GLN A 131 18.19 20.99 -1.93
N THR A 132 19.40 20.71 -2.35
CA THR A 132 20.49 21.68 -2.42
C THR A 132 20.64 22.11 -3.87
N SER A 133 20.36 23.35 -4.17
CA SER A 133 20.61 23.95 -5.48
C SER A 133 21.89 24.79 -5.42
N LYS A 134 22.79 24.53 -6.37
CA LYS A 134 24.03 25.28 -6.53
C LYS A 134 23.91 26.14 -7.80
N SER A 135 23.89 27.45 -7.65
CA SER A 135 23.94 28.37 -8.77
C SER A 135 25.32 29.01 -8.85
N VAL A 136 25.88 29.03 -10.07
CA VAL A 136 27.15 29.68 -10.36
C VAL A 136 26.86 30.86 -11.29
N THR A 137 27.15 32.06 -10.84
CA THR A 137 27.05 33.27 -11.65
C THR A 137 28.46 33.68 -12.05
N ILE A 138 28.70 33.78 -13.36
CA ILE A 138 29.97 34.21 -13.94
C ILE A 138 29.78 35.58 -14.54
N ASN A 139 30.43 36.58 -13.96
CA ASN A 139 30.56 37.93 -14.54
C ASN A 139 32.03 38.15 -14.94
N ASP A 140 32.29 39.06 -15.87
CA ASP A 140 33.61 39.27 -16.55
C ASP A 140 34.83 39.32 -15.64
N SER A 141 34.67 39.42 -14.32
CA SER A 141 35.81 39.49 -13.37
C SER A 141 35.59 38.72 -12.08
N LYS A 142 34.42 38.09 -11.86
CA LYS A 142 34.12 37.34 -10.61
C LYS A 142 33.23 36.16 -10.86
N ILE A 143 33.65 35.02 -10.29
CA ILE A 143 32.81 33.82 -10.16
C ILE A 143 32.18 33.87 -8.76
N SER A 144 30.87 33.93 -8.71
CA SER A 144 30.10 33.83 -7.48
C SER A 144 29.34 32.49 -7.45
N THR A 145 29.53 31.72 -6.38
CA THR A 145 28.79 30.48 -6.15
C THR A 145 27.84 30.68 -5.00
N SER A 146 26.55 30.53 -5.23
CA SER A 146 25.54 30.49 -4.15
C SER A 146 24.97 29.08 -4.01
N ILE A 147 24.91 28.64 -2.77
CA ILE A 147 24.28 27.36 -2.40
C ILE A 147 23.00 27.71 -1.65
N SER A 148 21.87 27.31 -2.19
CA SER A 148 20.58 27.45 -1.52
C SER A 148 20.01 26.07 -1.19
N GLU A 149 19.48 25.94 0.02
CA GLU A 149 18.84 24.73 0.49
C GLU A 149 17.34 25.00 0.65
N LYS A 150 16.52 24.17 0.02
CA LYS A 150 15.06 24.23 0.09
C LYS A 150 14.48 22.87 0.42
N MET A 151 13.47 22.84 1.27
CA MET A 151 12.66 21.63 1.45
C MET A 151 11.66 21.54 0.31
N ASP A 152 11.73 20.46 -0.47
CA ASP A 152 10.80 20.22 -1.57
C ASP A 152 10.24 18.79 -1.50
N TYR A 153 9.08 18.57 -2.11
CA TYR A 153 8.45 17.26 -2.13
C TYR A 153 9.29 16.25 -2.90
N LEU A 154 9.47 15.05 -2.35
CA LEU A 154 10.15 13.95 -3.05
C LEU A 154 9.42 13.56 -4.32
N VAL A 155 8.11 13.38 -4.22
CA VAL A 155 7.23 13.09 -5.35
C VAL A 155 6.05 14.08 -5.28
N PRO A 156 6.08 15.17 -6.06
CA PRO A 156 4.96 16.13 -6.10
C PRO A 156 3.69 15.50 -6.66
N ALA A 157 2.52 15.93 -6.18
CA ALA A 157 1.21 15.48 -6.64
C ALA A 157 1.04 15.55 -8.16
N ALA A 158 1.57 16.60 -8.79
CA ALA A 158 1.54 16.74 -10.24
C ALA A 158 2.30 15.62 -10.98
N LYS A 159 3.43 15.15 -10.43
CA LYS A 159 4.17 14.02 -11.00
C LYS A 159 3.40 12.71 -10.89
N ILE A 160 2.68 12.52 -9.78
CA ILE A 160 1.85 11.31 -9.60
C ILE A 160 0.69 11.34 -10.58
N ALA A 161 0.02 12.50 -10.72
CA ALA A 161 -1.12 12.66 -11.62
C ALA A 161 -0.76 12.46 -13.10
N ASP A 162 0.45 12.80 -13.49
CA ASP A 162 0.96 12.73 -14.87
C ASP A 162 1.78 11.45 -15.15
N MET A 163 1.70 10.48 -14.30
CA MET A 163 2.46 9.24 -14.45
C MET A 163 1.95 8.41 -15.63
N ALA A 164 2.87 7.97 -16.48
CA ALA A 164 2.51 7.14 -17.62
C ALA A 164 2.06 5.72 -17.18
N THR A 165 1.24 5.08 -18.00
CA THR A 165 0.80 3.70 -17.75
C THR A 165 1.98 2.76 -17.58
N GLY A 166 1.94 1.94 -16.54
CA GLY A 166 3.00 1.00 -16.19
C GLY A 166 4.09 1.57 -15.28
N TRP A 167 4.07 2.87 -14.99
CA TRP A 167 4.96 3.47 -14.01
C TRP A 167 4.33 3.46 -12.62
N LEU A 168 5.18 3.26 -11.63
CA LEU A 168 4.79 3.26 -10.22
C LEU A 168 5.75 4.15 -9.42
N ALA A 169 5.18 4.89 -8.46
CA ALA A 169 5.93 5.47 -7.37
C ALA A 169 5.69 4.63 -6.11
N GLY A 170 6.71 4.42 -5.29
CA GLY A 170 6.54 3.59 -4.11
C GLY A 170 7.50 3.91 -2.98
N GLN A 171 7.06 3.56 -1.79
CA GLN A 171 7.85 3.53 -0.58
C GLN A 171 7.84 2.11 -0.03
N ALA A 172 9.03 1.53 0.12
CA ALA A 172 9.21 0.24 0.77
C ALA A 172 9.63 0.43 2.23
N ALA A 173 9.10 -0.40 3.11
CA ALA A 173 9.53 -0.44 4.50
C ALA A 173 11.02 -0.78 4.58
N ARG A 174 11.76 -0.04 5.38
CA ARG A 174 13.16 -0.31 5.66
C ARG A 174 13.25 -1.31 6.81
N ASP A 175 13.19 -2.58 6.48
CA ASP A 175 13.25 -3.67 7.47
C ASP A 175 14.62 -4.37 7.45
N PHE A 176 15.64 -3.69 6.94
CA PHE A 176 16.98 -4.26 6.78
C PHE A 176 17.86 -3.94 7.99
N THR A 177 18.56 -4.95 8.47
CA THR A 177 19.68 -4.77 9.40
C THR A 177 20.76 -3.93 8.71
N PRO A 178 21.55 -3.14 9.45
CA PRO A 178 22.60 -2.26 8.89
C PRO A 178 23.64 -2.98 8.02
N THR A 179 23.70 -4.30 8.04
CA THR A 179 24.60 -5.12 7.23
C THR A 179 24.15 -5.29 5.78
N ASP A 180 22.86 -5.07 5.48
CA ASP A 180 22.33 -5.18 4.12
C ASP A 180 22.37 -3.84 3.38
N LYS A 181 23.56 -3.22 3.32
CA LYS A 181 23.84 -2.11 2.41
C LYS A 181 24.05 -2.64 0.98
N GLY A 182 23.16 -3.46 0.50
CA GLY A 182 23.04 -3.78 -0.91
C GLY A 182 22.49 -2.55 -1.63
N ALA A 183 23.26 -2.02 -2.58
CA ALA A 183 22.76 -1.00 -3.50
C ALA A 183 21.58 -1.57 -4.28
N PHE A 184 20.48 -0.81 -4.33
CA PHE A 184 19.41 -0.93 -5.29
C PHE A 184 19.65 0.08 -6.41
#